data_b9e40eb22831c7b31cae00da026f7ca6
#
_entry.id   b9e40eb22831c7b31cae00da026f7ca6
#
_cell.length_a   1.000
_cell.length_b   1.000
_cell.length_c   1.000
_cell.angle_alpha   90.00
_cell.angle_beta   90.00
_cell.angle_gamma   90.00
#
_symmetry.space_group_name_H-M   'P 1'
#
loop_
_entity.id
_entity.type
_entity.pdbx_description
1 polymer ?
#
loop_
_entity_poly.entity_id
_entity_poly.type
_entity_poly.pdbx_seq_one_letter_code
_entity_poly.pdbx_strand_id
1 'polypeptide(L)'
;MKKPDIDSSWTIFLDRDGVINKKIENDYVKRWDDFSFTNKALLAIAALSKRFPKILVVTNQRGVGKGLMTEDELITIHENMRKKVDEESGRIDKIYY
;
A
#
# COMPACT_ATOMS: atom_id res chain seq x y z
N MET A 1 -12.67 0.24 27.69
CA MET A 1 -12.37 -0.95 26.87
C MET A 1 -10.87 -1.20 26.84
N LYS A 2 -10.47 -2.40 27.12
CA LYS A 2 -9.07 -2.77 27.10
C LYS A 2 -8.60 -3.01 25.67
N LYS A 3 -7.46 -2.44 25.28
CA LYS A 3 -6.88 -2.70 23.96
C LYS A 3 -6.36 -4.14 23.92
N PRO A 4 -6.55 -4.88 22.81
CA PRO A 4 -5.98 -6.20 22.66
C PRO A 4 -4.46 -6.13 22.61
N ASP A 5 -3.80 -7.15 23.14
CA ASP A 5 -2.36 -7.29 23.02
C ASP A 5 -2.01 -7.77 21.62
N ILE A 6 -1.07 -7.09 20.97
CA ILE A 6 -0.60 -7.43 19.64
C ILE A 6 0.68 -8.24 19.77
N ASP A 7 0.69 -9.42 19.17
CA ASP A 7 1.83 -10.34 19.21
C ASP A 7 2.23 -10.80 17.81
N SER A 8 3.12 -11.77 17.72
CA SER A 8 3.65 -12.29 16.45
C SER A 8 2.64 -13.00 15.55
N SER A 9 1.42 -13.24 16.06
CA SER A 9 0.35 -13.84 15.25
C SER A 9 -0.48 -12.83 14.48
N TRP A 10 -0.31 -11.53 14.77
CA TRP A 10 -1.10 -10.48 14.17
C TRP A 10 -0.57 -10.08 12.79
N THR A 11 -1.48 -9.91 11.85
CA THR A 11 -1.19 -9.42 10.50
C THR A 11 -2.20 -8.33 10.18
N ILE A 12 -1.73 -7.19 9.68
CA ILE A 12 -2.62 -6.14 9.21
C ILE A 12 -2.67 -6.15 7.68
N PHE A 13 -3.88 -6.02 7.14
CA PHE A 13 -4.11 -5.90 5.71
C PHE A 13 -4.55 -4.49 5.39
N LEU A 14 -3.91 -3.88 4.43
CA LEU A 14 -4.23 -2.52 3.98
C LEU A 14 -4.64 -2.54 2.52
N ASP A 15 -5.75 -1.88 2.21
CA ASP A 15 -6.07 -1.58 0.82
C ASP A 15 -5.11 -0.52 0.30
N ARG A 16 -4.77 -0.59 -0.99
CA ARG A 16 -3.92 0.43 -1.60
C ARG A 16 -4.73 1.67 -1.97
N ASP A 17 -5.61 1.54 -2.99
CA ASP A 17 -6.35 2.69 -3.53
C ASP A 17 -7.41 3.20 -2.54
N GLY A 18 -7.32 4.48 -2.22
CA GLY A 18 -8.20 5.13 -1.27
C GLY A 18 -7.74 5.06 0.18
N VAL A 19 -6.76 4.21 0.49
CA VAL A 19 -6.17 4.08 1.84
C VAL A 19 -4.72 4.55 1.83
N ILE A 20 -3.87 3.90 1.06
CA ILE A 20 -2.45 4.29 0.94
C ILE A 20 -2.28 5.43 -0.05
N ASN A 21 -2.91 5.32 -1.20
CA ASN A 21 -2.86 6.34 -2.24
C ASN A 21 -4.24 6.87 -2.56
N LYS A 22 -4.27 8.10 -3.06
CA LYS A 22 -5.50 8.74 -3.50
C LYS A 22 -6.06 8.03 -4.73
N LYS A 23 -7.35 7.75 -4.72
CA LYS A 23 -8.05 7.25 -5.89
C LYS A 23 -8.15 8.33 -6.96
N ILE A 24 -8.03 7.91 -8.23
CA ILE A 24 -8.29 8.78 -9.36
C ILE A 24 -9.74 8.52 -9.78
N GLU A 25 -10.55 9.57 -9.82
CA GLU A 25 -11.97 9.46 -10.17
C GLU A 25 -12.12 8.95 -11.60
N ASN A 26 -12.89 7.85 -11.75
CA ASN A 26 -13.19 7.22 -13.04
C ASN A 26 -11.96 6.76 -13.83
N ASP A 27 -10.83 6.52 -13.15
CA ASP A 27 -9.60 6.08 -13.79
C ASP A 27 -8.77 5.25 -12.79
N TYR A 28 -7.56 4.90 -13.21
CA TYR A 28 -6.63 4.08 -12.43
C TYR A 28 -5.27 4.77 -12.34
N VAL A 29 -4.53 4.46 -11.28
CA VAL A 29 -3.10 4.81 -11.20
C VAL A 29 -2.36 3.87 -12.16
N LYS A 30 -1.90 4.41 -13.30
CA LYS A 30 -1.27 3.63 -14.37
C LYS A 30 0.26 3.72 -14.37
N ARG A 31 0.80 4.73 -13.70
CA ARG A 31 2.25 4.96 -13.60
C ARG A 31 2.57 5.65 -12.29
N TRP A 32 3.84 5.66 -11.92
CA TRP A 32 4.27 6.27 -10.66
C TRP A 32 3.89 7.77 -10.57
N ASP A 33 3.96 8.49 -11.69
CA ASP A 33 3.59 9.91 -11.71
C ASP A 33 2.14 10.18 -11.31
N ASP A 34 1.27 9.18 -11.49
CA ASP A 34 -0.15 9.28 -11.11
C ASP A 34 -0.38 8.94 -9.63
N PHE A 35 0.63 8.41 -8.95
CA PHE A 35 0.51 7.93 -7.58
C PHE A 35 0.72 9.06 -6.59
N SER A 36 -0.24 9.29 -5.71
CA SER A 36 -0.12 10.25 -4.60
C SER A 36 -0.55 9.57 -3.32
N PHE A 37 0.29 9.62 -2.29
CA PHE A 37 -0.08 9.11 -0.98
C PHE A 37 -1.23 9.92 -0.41
N THR A 38 -2.13 9.23 0.31
CA THR A 38 -3.16 9.92 1.09
C THR A 38 -2.49 10.68 2.22
N ASN A 39 -3.17 11.68 2.76
CA ASN A 39 -2.64 12.48 3.84
C ASN A 39 -2.27 11.59 5.03
N LYS A 40 -1.03 11.73 5.52
CA LYS A 40 -0.48 10.99 6.67
C LYS A 40 -0.36 9.47 6.46
N ALA A 41 -0.54 8.94 5.25
CA ALA A 41 -0.40 7.51 5.01
C ALA A 41 0.98 6.98 5.40
N LEU A 42 2.04 7.68 5.03
CA LEU A 42 3.40 7.28 5.37
C LEU A 42 3.64 7.25 6.88
N LEU A 43 3.14 8.26 7.60
CA LEU A 43 3.25 8.30 9.07
C LEU A 43 2.46 7.16 9.71
N ALA A 44 1.26 6.89 9.21
CA ALA A 44 0.41 5.82 9.73
C ALA A 44 1.06 4.45 9.52
N ILE A 45 1.62 4.20 8.33
CA ILE A 45 2.29 2.93 8.04
C ILE A 45 3.53 2.77 8.92
N ALA A 46 4.29 3.84 9.15
CA ALA A 46 5.44 3.80 10.05
C ALA A 46 5.01 3.41 11.48
N ALA A 47 3.92 3.99 11.98
CA ALA A 47 3.39 3.68 13.30
C ALA A 47 2.90 2.23 13.38
N LEU A 48 2.18 1.75 12.35
CA LEU A 48 1.71 0.37 12.29
C LEU A 48 2.86 -0.62 12.22
N SER A 49 3.93 -0.26 11.50
CA SER A 49 5.12 -1.12 11.35
C SER A 49 5.81 -1.42 12.68
N LYS A 50 5.70 -0.52 13.64
CA LYS A 50 6.26 -0.70 14.98
C LYS A 50 5.41 -1.64 15.85
N ARG A 51 4.12 -1.75 15.55
CA ARG A 51 3.17 -2.49 16.38
C ARG A 51 2.83 -3.87 15.81
N PHE A 52 2.77 -3.98 14.49
CA PHE A 52 2.35 -5.22 13.83
C PHE A 52 3.54 -5.94 13.22
N PRO A 53 3.68 -7.26 13.44
CA PRO A 53 4.79 -8.04 12.89
C PRO A 53 4.71 -8.20 11.37
N LYS A 54 3.51 -8.13 10.79
CA LYS A 54 3.32 -8.20 9.34
C LYS A 54 2.34 -7.16 8.85
N ILE A 55 2.72 -6.49 7.78
CA ILE A 55 1.86 -5.53 7.07
C ILE A 55 1.78 -5.98 5.61
N LEU A 56 0.58 -6.29 5.16
CA LEU A 56 0.31 -6.75 3.81
C LEU A 56 -0.59 -5.73 3.10
N VAL A 57 -0.33 -5.52 1.82
CA VAL A 57 -1.17 -4.67 0.98
C VAL A 57 -1.96 -5.57 0.04
N VAL A 58 -3.25 -5.30 -0.05
CA VAL A 58 -4.15 -5.99 -0.97
C VAL A 58 -4.74 -4.95 -1.91
N THR A 59 -4.66 -5.19 -3.20
CA THR A 59 -5.19 -4.26 -4.18
C THR A 59 -5.77 -5.01 -5.38
N ASN A 60 -6.88 -4.49 -5.90
CA ASN A 60 -7.52 -5.02 -7.10
C ASN A 60 -7.10 -4.17 -8.29
N GLN A 61 -6.23 -4.70 -9.15
CA GLN A 61 -5.66 -3.94 -10.26
C GLN A 61 -6.40 -4.21 -11.57
N ARG A 62 -7.59 -3.63 -11.68
CA ARG A 62 -8.43 -3.77 -12.88
C ARG A 62 -7.79 -3.15 -14.12
N GLY A 63 -6.93 -2.14 -13.96
CA GLY A 63 -6.23 -1.52 -15.07
C GLY A 63 -5.40 -2.52 -15.87
N VAL A 64 -4.71 -3.46 -15.21
CA VAL A 64 -3.95 -4.52 -15.86
C VAL A 64 -4.92 -5.48 -16.59
N GLY A 65 -5.98 -5.92 -15.90
CA GLY A 65 -6.96 -6.82 -16.49
C GLY A 65 -7.68 -6.25 -17.70
N LYS A 66 -7.83 -4.93 -17.78
CA LYS A 66 -8.44 -4.25 -18.91
C LYS A 66 -7.44 -3.83 -19.99
N GLY A 67 -6.16 -4.14 -19.83
CA GLY A 67 -5.12 -3.78 -20.77
C GLY A 67 -4.76 -2.30 -20.79
N LEU A 68 -5.13 -1.54 -19.76
CA LEU A 68 -4.83 -0.10 -19.66
C LEU A 68 -3.43 0.18 -19.17
N MET A 69 -2.80 -0.82 -18.55
CA MET A 69 -1.43 -0.76 -18.08
C MET A 69 -0.84 -2.17 -18.10
N THR A 70 0.48 -2.27 -18.10
CA THR A 70 1.17 -3.55 -18.07
C THR A 70 1.43 -3.98 -16.61
N GLU A 71 1.69 -5.27 -16.43
CA GLU A 71 2.10 -5.78 -15.12
C GLU A 71 3.44 -5.17 -14.68
N ASP A 72 4.37 -4.97 -15.62
CA ASP A 72 5.66 -4.32 -15.33
C ASP A 72 5.48 -2.90 -14.82
N GLU A 73 4.53 -2.15 -15.38
CA GLU A 73 4.19 -0.81 -14.88
C GLU A 73 3.64 -0.88 -13.46
N LEU A 74 2.80 -1.87 -13.16
CA LEU A 74 2.28 -2.08 -11.83
C LEU A 74 3.38 -2.41 -10.83
N ILE A 75 4.29 -3.30 -11.20
CA ILE A 75 5.45 -3.67 -10.37
C ILE A 75 6.29 -2.44 -10.04
N THR A 76 6.54 -1.59 -11.03
CA THR A 76 7.29 -0.35 -10.83
C THR A 76 6.61 0.59 -9.83
N ILE A 77 5.28 0.74 -9.94
CA ILE A 77 4.50 1.52 -8.97
C ILE A 77 4.70 0.97 -7.57
N HIS A 78 4.58 -0.34 -7.40
CA HIS A 78 4.69 -0.99 -6.10
C HIS A 78 6.10 -0.92 -5.52
N GLU A 79 7.13 -1.06 -6.34
CA GLU A 79 8.51 -0.92 -5.90
C GLU A 79 8.78 0.49 -5.38
N ASN A 80 8.33 1.51 -6.11
CA ASN A 80 8.49 2.90 -5.70
C ASN A 80 7.68 3.21 -4.43
N MET A 81 6.47 2.66 -4.31
CA MET A 81 5.66 2.80 -3.11
C MET A 81 6.38 2.21 -1.89
N ARG A 82 6.89 0.98 -2.01
CA ARG A 82 7.61 0.32 -0.92
C ARG A 82 8.88 1.07 -0.54
N LYS A 83 9.60 1.56 -1.53
CA LYS A 83 10.82 2.35 -1.30
C LYS A 83 10.52 3.61 -0.48
N LYS A 84 9.44 4.32 -0.83
CA LYS A 84 9.05 5.53 -0.12
C LYS A 84 8.59 5.21 1.31
N VAL A 85 7.85 4.14 1.49
CA VAL A 85 7.44 3.67 2.82
C VAL A 85 8.66 3.34 3.67
N ASP A 86 9.64 2.64 3.09
CA ASP A 86 10.88 2.26 3.78
C ASP A 86 11.70 3.49 4.18
N GLU A 87 11.82 4.47 3.30
CA GLU A 87 12.51 5.73 3.58
C GLU A 87 11.90 6.49 4.77
N GLU A 88 10.60 6.34 4.97
CA GLU A 88 9.85 6.99 6.06
C GLU A 88 9.68 6.09 7.28
N SER A 89 10.53 5.09 7.43
CA SER A 89 10.58 4.17 8.57
C SER A 89 9.40 3.22 8.69
N GLY A 90 8.67 3.01 7.62
CA GLY A 90 7.60 2.01 7.54
C GLY A 90 8.08 0.73 6.88
N ARG A 91 7.16 -0.23 6.77
CA ARG A 91 7.45 -1.51 6.13
C ARG A 91 6.18 -2.04 5.46
N ILE A 92 6.33 -2.59 4.28
CA ILE A 92 5.31 -3.41 3.62
C ILE A 92 5.96 -4.76 3.35
N ASP A 93 5.42 -5.82 3.95
CA ASP A 93 6.03 -7.15 3.85
C ASP A 93 5.68 -7.84 2.53
N LYS A 94 4.45 -7.67 2.04
CA LYS A 94 4.03 -8.25 0.77
C LYS A 94 2.85 -7.47 0.18
N ILE A 95 2.76 -7.50 -1.15
CA ILE A 95 1.66 -6.88 -1.90
C ILE A 95 0.98 -7.98 -2.71
N TYR A 96 -0.33 -8.10 -2.53
CA TYR A 96 -1.19 -9.01 -3.30
C TYR A 96 -2.04 -8.22 -4.28
N TYR A 97 -2.07 -8.66 -5.54
CA TYR A 97 -2.88 -8.02 -6.57
C TYR A 97 -3.44 -9.04 -7.57
#